data_84b278b0fe09a0247366d3ada25f7b90
#
_entry.id   84b278b0fe09a0247366d3ada25f7b90
#
_cell.length_a   1.000
_cell.length_b   1.000
_cell.length_c   1.000
_cell.angle_alpha   90.00
_cell.angle_beta   90.00
_cell.angle_gamma   90.00
#
_symmetry.space_group_name_H-M   'P 1'
#
loop_
_entity.id
_entity.type
_entity.pdbx_description
1 polymer ?
#
loop_
_entity_poly.entity_id
_entity_poly.type
_entity_poly.pdbx_seq_one_letter_code
_entity_poly.pdbx_strand_id
1 'polypeptide(L)'
;EGKSADEALKAILADSSALMVNRNPGAGTRVLIDKLLAGARPHGYANQPKSHNAVAAAIAQGRADWGVAIEPVARLYGLGFLPVAPEHYDFLLVEHRRERPAVQAFLNVLCDPATRTRIAALGMQPAILP
;
A
#
# COMPACT_ATOMS: atom_id res chain seq x y z
N GLU A 1 -7.43 -16.86 -17.32
CA GLU A 1 -6.88 -17.03 -15.95
C GLU A 1 -5.75 -16.03 -15.77
N GLY A 2 -5.89 -15.14 -14.77
CA GLY A 2 -4.88 -14.11 -14.51
C GLY A 2 -3.61 -14.73 -13.94
N LYS A 3 -2.44 -14.19 -14.30
CA LYS A 3 -1.16 -14.59 -13.71
C LYS A 3 -1.17 -14.34 -12.20
N SER A 4 -0.55 -15.23 -11.44
CA SER A 4 -0.31 -14.98 -10.01
C SER A 4 0.64 -13.80 -9.82
N ALA A 5 0.61 -13.17 -8.65
CA ALA A 5 1.52 -12.06 -8.35
C ALA A 5 3.00 -12.47 -8.50
N ASP A 6 3.34 -13.69 -8.11
CA ASP A 6 4.70 -14.24 -8.25
C ASP A 6 5.13 -14.41 -9.72
N GLU A 7 4.22 -14.91 -10.57
CA GLU A 7 4.49 -15.05 -12.00
C GLU A 7 4.63 -13.69 -12.68
N ALA A 8 3.77 -12.74 -12.31
CA ALA A 8 3.86 -11.37 -12.80
C ALA A 8 5.16 -10.69 -12.36
N LEU A 9 5.56 -10.86 -11.09
CA LEU A 9 6.81 -10.32 -10.58
C LEU A 9 8.03 -10.91 -11.30
N LYS A 10 8.07 -12.22 -11.49
CA LYS A 10 9.15 -12.88 -12.25
C LYS A 10 9.22 -12.37 -13.69
N ALA A 11 8.08 -12.23 -14.34
CA ALA A 11 8.02 -11.74 -15.71
C ALA A 11 8.54 -10.29 -15.83
N ILE A 12 8.11 -9.40 -14.91
CA ILE A 12 8.53 -7.99 -14.98
C ILE A 12 9.99 -7.79 -14.55
N LEU A 13 10.52 -8.63 -13.67
CA LEU A 13 11.95 -8.61 -13.32
C LEU A 13 12.85 -9.13 -14.44
N ALA A 14 12.32 -9.98 -15.32
CA ALA A 14 13.03 -10.45 -16.52
C ALA A 14 13.03 -9.41 -17.66
N ASP A 15 12.13 -8.43 -17.60
CA ASP A 15 12.03 -7.35 -18.58
C ASP A 15 12.93 -6.17 -18.16
N SER A 16 14.09 -6.06 -18.79
CA SER A 16 15.05 -4.98 -18.51
C SER A 16 14.55 -3.59 -18.92
N SER A 17 13.48 -3.50 -19.71
CA SER A 17 12.88 -2.22 -20.13
C SER A 17 11.85 -1.71 -19.10
N ALA A 18 11.33 -2.58 -18.23
CA ALA A 18 10.32 -2.23 -17.25
C ALA A 18 10.91 -1.34 -16.14
N LEU A 19 10.38 -0.14 -16.02
CA LEU A 19 10.81 0.87 -15.06
C LEU A 19 10.03 0.76 -13.77
N MET A 20 10.73 0.50 -12.69
CA MET A 20 10.17 0.45 -11.34
C MET A 20 10.07 1.84 -10.71
N VAL A 21 9.04 2.06 -9.91
CA VAL A 21 9.03 3.07 -8.85
C VAL A 21 8.97 2.38 -7.49
N ASN A 22 9.95 2.68 -6.63
CA ASN A 22 10.13 2.04 -5.32
C ASN A 22 9.41 2.84 -4.22
N ARG A 23 9.70 2.54 -2.98
CA ARG A 23 9.34 3.30 -1.77
C ARG A 23 10.61 3.75 -1.04
N ASN A 24 10.48 4.82 -0.30
CA ASN A 24 11.58 5.34 0.51
C ASN A 24 12.04 4.34 1.59
N PRO A 25 13.31 4.34 1.98
CA PRO A 25 13.79 3.60 3.13
C PRO A 25 13.00 3.96 4.40
N GLY A 26 12.79 2.98 5.28
CA GLY A 26 12.01 3.14 6.51
C GLY A 26 10.50 2.94 6.36
N ALA A 27 9.96 2.87 5.15
CA ALA A 27 8.56 2.47 4.94
C ALA A 27 8.39 0.94 5.12
N GLY A 28 7.32 0.50 5.79
CA GLY A 28 7.01 -0.93 5.93
C GLY A 28 6.87 -1.63 4.58
N THR A 29 6.22 -0.99 3.61
CA THR A 29 6.13 -1.47 2.22
C THR A 29 7.50 -1.66 1.57
N ARG A 30 8.51 -0.84 1.91
CA ARG A 30 9.87 -1.00 1.39
C ARG A 30 10.52 -2.29 1.90
N VAL A 31 10.27 -2.69 3.14
CA VAL A 31 10.74 -3.97 3.68
C VAL A 31 10.16 -5.15 2.89
N LEU A 32 8.87 -5.08 2.55
CA LEU A 32 8.21 -6.06 1.69
C LEU A 32 8.84 -6.09 0.29
N ILE A 33 9.04 -4.92 -0.32
CA ILE A 33 9.66 -4.80 -1.65
C ILE A 33 11.03 -5.46 -1.66
N ASP A 34 11.89 -5.14 -0.70
CA ASP A 34 13.25 -5.68 -0.65
C ASP A 34 13.25 -7.21 -0.48
N LYS A 35 12.29 -7.77 0.26
CA LYS A 35 12.08 -9.23 0.34
C LYS A 35 11.64 -9.82 -0.99
N LEU A 36 10.69 -9.21 -1.68
CA LEU A 36 10.20 -9.67 -2.98
C LEU A 36 11.29 -9.65 -4.05
N LEU A 37 12.13 -8.62 -4.03
CA LEU A 37 13.23 -8.47 -4.97
C LEU A 37 14.39 -9.42 -4.68
N ALA A 38 14.50 -9.97 -3.45
CA ALA A 38 15.55 -10.91 -3.05
C ALA A 38 16.98 -10.47 -3.44
N GLY A 39 17.26 -9.17 -3.33
CA GLY A 39 18.54 -8.56 -3.69
C GLY A 39 18.62 -8.04 -5.13
N ALA A 40 17.64 -8.31 -5.99
CA ALA A 40 17.58 -7.71 -7.32
C ALA A 40 17.40 -6.19 -7.23
N ARG A 41 17.97 -5.46 -8.18
CA ARG A 41 17.82 -4.01 -8.30
C ARG A 41 17.36 -3.66 -9.71
N PRO A 42 16.05 -3.77 -10.00
CA PRO A 42 15.53 -3.45 -11.32
C PRO A 42 15.74 -1.97 -11.66
N HIS A 43 15.63 -1.65 -12.93
CA HIS A 43 15.70 -0.27 -13.40
C HIS A 43 14.65 0.58 -12.68
N GLY A 44 15.05 1.74 -12.14
CA GLY A 44 14.19 2.59 -11.32
C GLY A 44 14.17 2.28 -9.81
N TYR A 45 14.88 1.27 -9.32
CA TYR A 45 14.97 0.96 -7.89
C TYR A 45 15.35 2.17 -7.02
N ALA A 46 16.17 3.08 -7.52
CA ALA A 46 16.57 4.31 -6.85
C ALA A 46 15.49 5.40 -6.81
N ASN A 47 14.38 5.21 -7.51
CA ASN A 47 13.24 6.12 -7.54
C ASN A 47 12.36 5.87 -6.32
N GLN A 48 12.46 6.70 -5.27
CA GLN A 48 11.98 6.37 -3.93
C GLN A 48 11.00 7.43 -3.37
N PRO A 49 9.79 7.58 -3.93
CA PRO A 49 8.78 8.46 -3.38
C PRO A 49 8.34 8.05 -1.96
N LYS A 50 7.86 9.03 -1.20
CA LYS A 50 7.56 8.88 0.23
C LYS A 50 6.12 8.46 0.54
N SER A 51 5.29 8.19 -0.45
CA SER A 51 3.88 7.79 -0.23
C SER A 51 3.38 6.80 -1.28
N HIS A 52 2.35 6.04 -0.94
CA HIS A 52 1.64 5.17 -1.90
C HIS A 52 1.03 5.99 -3.05
N ASN A 53 0.49 7.17 -2.75
CA ASN A 53 -0.07 8.06 -3.76
C ASN A 53 1.00 8.50 -4.78
N ALA A 54 2.20 8.82 -4.32
CA ALA A 54 3.29 9.23 -5.21
C ALA A 54 3.78 8.06 -6.09
N VAL A 55 3.76 6.82 -5.59
CA VAL A 55 4.01 5.61 -6.39
C VAL A 55 2.94 5.48 -7.49
N ALA A 56 1.67 5.50 -7.12
CA ALA A 56 0.57 5.35 -8.07
C ALA A 56 0.53 6.49 -9.09
N ALA A 57 0.77 7.73 -8.66
CA ALA A 57 0.85 8.88 -9.55
C ALA A 57 1.98 8.74 -10.59
N ALA A 58 3.15 8.22 -10.19
CA ALA A 58 4.25 8.00 -11.12
C ALA A 58 3.86 7.02 -12.24
N ILE A 59 3.15 5.94 -11.88
CA ILE A 59 2.68 4.94 -12.85
C ILE A 59 1.57 5.53 -13.72
N ALA A 60 0.56 6.16 -13.14
CA ALA A 60 -0.56 6.74 -13.87
C ALA A 60 -0.12 7.82 -14.88
N GLN A 61 0.99 8.51 -14.60
CA GLN A 61 1.58 9.52 -15.47
C GLN A 61 2.60 8.96 -16.46
N GLY A 62 2.77 7.65 -16.55
CA GLY A 62 3.74 7.01 -17.46
C GLY A 62 5.20 7.26 -17.11
N ARG A 63 5.50 7.65 -15.87
CA ARG A 63 6.87 7.84 -15.37
C ARG A 63 7.50 6.58 -14.79
N ALA A 64 6.72 5.53 -14.63
CA ALA A 64 7.13 4.19 -14.26
C ALA A 64 6.09 3.19 -14.79
N ASP A 65 6.50 1.93 -14.93
CA ASP A 65 5.61 0.86 -15.40
C ASP A 65 4.99 0.08 -14.25
N TRP A 66 5.69 -0.03 -13.14
CA TRP A 66 5.22 -0.79 -11.99
C TRP A 66 5.79 -0.30 -10.65
N GLY A 67 5.14 -0.72 -9.58
CA GLY A 67 5.56 -0.44 -8.20
C GLY A 67 4.68 -1.17 -7.20
N VAL A 68 4.98 -1.05 -5.91
CA VAL A 68 4.21 -1.66 -4.83
C VAL A 68 3.50 -0.60 -4.02
N ALA A 69 2.20 -0.72 -3.93
CA ALA A 69 1.34 0.18 -3.18
C ALA A 69 0.14 -0.58 -2.60
N ILE A 70 -0.70 0.08 -1.84
CA ILE A 70 -1.94 -0.50 -1.33
C ILE A 70 -3.04 -0.44 -2.38
N GLU A 71 -3.94 -1.44 -2.37
CA GLU A 71 -5.04 -1.56 -3.32
C GLU A 71 -5.94 -0.31 -3.42
N PRO A 72 -6.37 0.33 -2.31
CA PRO A 72 -7.21 1.53 -2.40
C PRO A 72 -6.60 2.65 -3.23
N VAL A 73 -5.28 2.81 -3.15
CA VAL A 73 -4.56 3.83 -3.93
C VAL A 73 -4.47 3.44 -5.40
N ALA A 74 -4.18 2.17 -5.72
CA ALA A 74 -4.19 1.70 -7.10
C ALA A 74 -5.56 1.94 -7.77
N ARG A 75 -6.64 1.62 -7.08
CA ARG A 75 -8.01 1.87 -7.55
C ARG A 75 -8.30 3.37 -7.77
N LEU A 76 -7.86 4.22 -6.84
CA LEU A 76 -8.04 5.68 -6.94
C LEU A 76 -7.41 6.26 -8.21
N TYR A 77 -6.28 5.70 -8.64
CA TYR A 77 -5.56 6.13 -9.86
C TYR A 77 -5.93 5.31 -11.11
N GLY A 78 -6.93 4.42 -11.03
CA GLY A 78 -7.37 3.61 -12.17
C GLY A 78 -6.34 2.59 -12.65
N LEU A 79 -5.45 2.14 -11.77
CA LEU A 79 -4.38 1.20 -12.08
C LEU A 79 -4.80 -0.26 -11.82
N GLY A 80 -4.23 -1.17 -12.59
CA GLY A 80 -4.30 -2.60 -12.29
C GLY A 80 -3.62 -2.93 -10.96
N PHE A 81 -4.14 -3.93 -10.24
CA PHE A 81 -3.63 -4.36 -8.95
C PHE A 81 -3.55 -5.88 -8.85
N LEU A 82 -2.40 -6.38 -8.38
CA LEU A 82 -2.18 -7.79 -8.05
C LEU A 82 -1.85 -7.90 -6.56
N PRO A 83 -2.65 -8.63 -5.77
CA PRO A 83 -2.39 -8.78 -4.34
C PRO A 83 -1.13 -9.63 -4.10
N VAL A 84 -0.19 -9.10 -3.32
CA VAL A 84 1.08 -9.77 -2.98
C VAL A 84 1.07 -10.26 -1.54
N ALA A 85 0.67 -9.40 -0.60
CA ALA A 85 0.62 -9.71 0.82
C ALA A 85 -0.45 -8.85 1.51
N PRO A 86 -1.11 -9.37 2.57
CA PRO A 86 -1.96 -8.56 3.40
C PRO A 86 -1.12 -7.54 4.18
N GLU A 87 -1.67 -6.35 4.40
CA GLU A 87 -1.09 -5.31 5.24
C GLU A 87 -2.06 -5.00 6.39
N HIS A 88 -1.52 -4.70 7.55
CA HIS A 88 -2.29 -4.42 8.76
C HIS A 88 -1.94 -3.03 9.28
N TYR A 89 -2.95 -2.20 9.52
CA TYR A 89 -2.79 -0.87 10.12
C TYR A 89 -3.36 -0.86 11.52
N ASP A 90 -2.52 -0.51 12.50
CA ASP A 90 -2.91 -0.35 13.89
C ASP A 90 -2.82 1.12 14.32
N PHE A 91 -3.78 1.55 15.10
CA PHE A 91 -3.74 2.83 15.79
C PHE A 91 -3.21 2.64 17.19
N LEU A 92 -2.10 3.30 17.52
CA LEU A 92 -1.53 3.29 18.85
C LEU A 92 -2.05 4.48 19.65
N LEU A 93 -2.67 4.20 20.78
CA LEU A 93 -3.17 5.20 21.71
C LEU A 93 -2.36 5.16 23.01
N VAL A 94 -1.96 6.34 23.48
CA VAL A 94 -1.30 6.48 24.78
C VAL A 94 -2.37 6.33 25.86
N GLU A 95 -2.26 5.33 26.73
CA GLU A 95 -3.30 4.93 27.69
C GLU A 95 -3.83 6.10 28.53
N HIS A 96 -2.94 6.89 29.12
CA HIS A 96 -3.36 8.02 29.97
C HIS A 96 -4.01 9.19 29.18
N ARG A 97 -4.06 9.12 27.85
CA ARG A 97 -4.73 10.10 27.00
C ARG A 97 -6.03 9.59 26.40
N ARG A 98 -6.40 8.35 26.68
CA ARG A 98 -7.59 7.71 26.12
C ARG A 98 -8.87 8.51 26.37
N GLU A 99 -8.99 9.10 27.56
CA GLU A 99 -10.19 9.86 27.98
C GLU A 99 -10.24 11.29 27.42
N ARG A 100 -9.25 11.73 26.66
CA ARG A 100 -9.30 13.06 26.04
C ARG A 100 -10.44 13.14 25.02
N PRO A 101 -11.21 14.25 24.99
CA PRO A 101 -12.36 14.39 24.08
C PRO A 101 -12.02 14.12 22.60
N ALA A 102 -10.88 14.58 22.12
CA ALA A 102 -10.44 14.34 20.75
C ALA A 102 -10.16 12.85 20.46
N VAL A 103 -9.59 12.12 21.43
CA VAL A 103 -9.34 10.67 21.32
C VAL A 103 -10.66 9.91 21.33
N GLN A 104 -11.58 10.26 22.20
CA GLN A 104 -12.91 9.66 22.26
C GLN A 104 -13.71 9.92 20.97
N ALA A 105 -13.66 11.14 20.44
CA ALA A 105 -14.28 11.46 19.17
C ALA A 105 -13.71 10.62 18.02
N PHE A 106 -12.39 10.43 17.97
CA PHE A 106 -11.73 9.58 16.98
C PHE A 106 -12.17 8.12 17.11
N LEU A 107 -12.19 7.56 18.30
CA LEU A 107 -12.65 6.19 18.56
C LEU A 107 -14.11 6.00 18.15
N ASN A 108 -14.98 6.96 18.47
CA ASN A 108 -16.38 6.92 18.08
C ASN A 108 -16.55 6.89 16.57
N VAL A 109 -15.76 7.68 15.83
CA VAL A 109 -15.76 7.67 14.36
C VAL A 109 -15.30 6.32 13.81
N LEU A 110 -14.25 5.72 14.39
CA LEU A 110 -13.77 4.39 13.96
C LEU A 110 -14.80 3.28 14.22
N CYS A 111 -15.58 3.40 15.28
CA CYS A 111 -16.62 2.43 15.64
C CYS A 111 -17.95 2.65 14.87
N ASP A 112 -18.14 3.82 14.28
CA ASP A 112 -19.37 4.16 13.57
C ASP A 112 -19.61 3.26 12.36
N PRO A 113 -20.79 2.63 12.24
CA PRO A 113 -21.09 1.70 11.14
C PRO A 113 -20.96 2.34 9.75
N ALA A 114 -21.34 3.60 9.59
CA ALA A 114 -21.23 4.29 8.30
C ALA A 114 -19.76 4.51 7.91
N THR A 115 -18.91 4.87 8.88
CA THR A 115 -17.47 4.99 8.68
C THR A 115 -16.85 3.64 8.30
N ARG A 116 -17.21 2.56 8.99
CA ARG A 116 -16.73 1.21 8.68
C ARG A 116 -17.15 0.75 7.28
N THR A 117 -18.37 1.05 6.87
CA THR A 117 -18.85 0.79 5.50
C THR A 117 -18.03 1.56 4.46
N ARG A 118 -17.71 2.82 4.73
CA ARG A 118 -16.86 3.62 3.83
C ARG A 118 -15.43 3.08 3.73
N ILE A 119 -14.84 2.64 4.85
CA ILE A 119 -13.51 2.01 4.87
C ILE A 119 -13.54 0.72 4.03
N ALA A 120 -14.57 -0.12 4.19
CA ALA A 120 -14.74 -1.34 3.40
C ALA A 120 -14.90 -1.04 1.89
N ALA A 121 -15.62 0.01 1.54
CA ALA A 121 -15.77 0.44 0.16
C ALA A 121 -14.46 0.90 -0.51
N LEU A 122 -13.46 1.32 0.29
CA LEU A 122 -12.12 1.63 -0.17
C LEU A 122 -11.25 0.37 -0.40
N GLY A 123 -11.77 -0.83 -0.12
CA GLY A 123 -11.02 -2.08 -0.25
C GLY A 123 -10.25 -2.50 1.01
N MET A 124 -10.48 -1.83 2.14
CA MET A 124 -9.90 -2.18 3.44
C MET A 124 -10.89 -3.04 4.23
N GLN A 125 -10.37 -3.87 5.14
CA GLN A 125 -11.21 -4.67 6.06
C GLN A 125 -11.11 -4.08 7.46
N PRO A 126 -12.17 -3.40 7.96
CA PRO A 126 -12.16 -2.92 9.34
C PRO A 126 -12.09 -4.10 10.32
N ALA A 127 -11.08 -4.10 11.19
CA ALA A 127 -10.95 -5.12 12.22
C ALA A 127 -12.18 -5.13 13.15
N ILE A 128 -12.48 -6.30 13.71
CA ILE A 128 -13.45 -6.40 14.82
C ILE A 128 -12.77 -5.79 16.02
N LEU A 129 -13.36 -4.73 16.57
CA LEU A 129 -12.89 -4.16 17.84
C LEU A 129 -13.34 -5.07 18.97
N PRO A 130 -12.45 -5.31 19.95
CA PRO A 130 -12.77 -6.14 21.10
C PRO A 130 -13.84 -5.49 21.98
#